data_b92677f82b2c03ccc8bf642c5900a423
#
_entry.id   b92677f82b2c03ccc8bf642c5900a423
#
_cell.length_a   1.000
_cell.length_b   1.000
_cell.length_c   1.000
_cell.angle_alpha   90.00
_cell.angle_beta   90.00
_cell.angle_gamma   90.00
#
_symmetry.space_group_name_H-M   'P 1'
#
loop_
_entity.id
_entity.type
_entity.pdbx_description
1 polymer ?
#
loop_
_entity_poly.entity_id
_entity_poly.type
_entity_poly.pdbx_seq_one_letter_code
_entity_poly.pdbx_strand_id
1 'polypeptide(L)'
;MAASAARTAAATAVGAAALAVGYATAIERNAFVVRELTMPVLTPGSTPLRVLHLSDIHMRPAQRRKQAWLRELVSWQPDLVVNTGDNLSHPKAVPAVVQSLGDLLSVPGLFVFGSNDYFAPRLKNPAKYLTDRDHRTHGDPLPWQDLRAAFTERGWIDLTHARCEVEVSGLTVAAAGVDDPHLGRDRYDAIAGPPSPVANLTLGVTHAPYTRVLDRFAADGYQLVMAGHTHGGQLCLPGYGALVTNCDVDRTRAKGASNWGTRTALHVSAGIGTSPYAPFRFCCRPEATLLTLVAAPTGGGDASRIAVRSTPTAAVH
;
A
#
# COMPACT_ATOMS: atom_id res chain seq x y z
N MET A 1 -19.18 -49.36 0.52
CA MET A 1 -17.79 -48.81 0.64
C MET A 1 -17.65 -47.46 -0.04
N ALA A 2 -18.09 -47.24 -1.29
CA ALA A 2 -17.94 -45.94 -1.97
C ALA A 2 -18.65 -44.75 -1.27
N ALA A 3 -19.86 -44.93 -0.75
CA ALA A 3 -20.59 -43.88 -0.04
C ALA A 3 -19.95 -43.47 1.29
N SER A 4 -19.28 -44.38 1.99
CA SER A 4 -18.53 -44.08 3.22
C SER A 4 -17.26 -43.32 2.90
N ALA A 5 -16.51 -43.70 1.88
CA ALA A 5 -15.31 -42.96 1.43
C ALA A 5 -15.64 -41.55 0.96
N ALA A 6 -16.76 -41.37 0.21
CA ALA A 6 -17.21 -40.05 -0.21
C ALA A 6 -17.59 -39.12 0.99
N ARG A 7 -18.26 -39.66 2.01
CA ARG A 7 -18.62 -38.93 3.24
C ARG A 7 -17.36 -38.54 4.03
N THR A 8 -16.37 -39.42 4.15
CA THR A 8 -15.11 -39.13 4.82
C THR A 8 -14.35 -38.05 4.06
N ALA A 9 -14.23 -38.13 2.74
CA ALA A 9 -13.59 -37.11 1.91
C ALA A 9 -14.28 -35.73 2.05
N ALA A 10 -15.61 -35.71 2.03
CA ALA A 10 -16.38 -34.47 2.22
C ALA A 10 -16.16 -33.88 3.63
N ALA A 11 -16.19 -34.70 4.69
CA ALA A 11 -15.93 -34.23 6.06
C ALA A 11 -14.50 -33.68 6.20
N THR A 12 -13.51 -34.34 5.62
CA THR A 12 -12.11 -33.87 5.62
C THR A 12 -11.99 -32.53 4.88
N ALA A 13 -12.62 -32.36 3.72
CA ALA A 13 -12.59 -31.11 2.97
C ALA A 13 -13.26 -29.96 3.75
N VAL A 14 -14.38 -30.19 4.41
CA VAL A 14 -15.05 -29.20 5.28
C VAL A 14 -14.16 -28.84 6.47
N GLY A 15 -13.53 -29.81 7.13
CA GLY A 15 -12.59 -29.57 8.21
C GLY A 15 -11.39 -28.73 7.79
N ALA A 16 -10.79 -29.07 6.65
CA ALA A 16 -9.66 -28.30 6.08
C ALA A 16 -10.06 -26.84 5.73
N ALA A 17 -11.25 -26.66 5.14
CA ALA A 17 -11.77 -25.33 4.83
C ALA A 17 -12.01 -24.51 6.10
N ALA A 18 -12.58 -25.09 7.15
CA ALA A 18 -12.79 -24.43 8.43
C ALA A 18 -11.48 -23.99 9.10
N LEU A 19 -10.45 -24.86 9.05
CA LEU A 19 -9.11 -24.56 9.55
C LEU A 19 -8.46 -23.41 8.74
N ALA A 20 -8.58 -23.42 7.42
CA ALA A 20 -8.05 -22.35 6.56
C ALA A 20 -8.74 -21.02 6.85
N VAL A 21 -10.06 -20.99 7.03
CA VAL A 21 -10.80 -19.78 7.42
C VAL A 21 -10.38 -19.31 8.80
N GLY A 22 -10.27 -20.21 9.79
CA GLY A 22 -9.77 -19.90 11.14
C GLY A 22 -8.36 -19.28 11.11
N TYR A 23 -7.44 -19.88 10.35
CA TYR A 23 -6.10 -19.36 10.15
C TYR A 23 -6.12 -17.97 9.51
N ALA A 24 -6.86 -17.79 8.41
CA ALA A 24 -6.94 -16.55 7.66
C ALA A 24 -7.52 -15.39 8.50
N THR A 25 -8.51 -15.70 9.36
CA THR A 25 -9.22 -14.69 10.16
C THR A 25 -8.59 -14.39 11.51
N ALA A 26 -8.00 -15.38 12.18
CA ALA A 26 -7.47 -15.22 13.52
C ALA A 26 -5.95 -15.03 13.54
N ILE A 27 -5.22 -15.71 12.64
CA ILE A 27 -3.75 -15.76 12.67
C ILE A 27 -3.15 -14.84 11.61
N GLU A 28 -3.32 -15.17 10.32
CA GLU A 28 -2.56 -14.49 9.27
C GLU A 28 -2.85 -13.01 9.17
N ARG A 29 -4.11 -12.58 9.30
CA ARG A 29 -4.47 -11.15 9.27
C ARG A 29 -3.82 -10.30 10.38
N ASN A 30 -3.28 -10.94 11.43
CA ASN A 30 -2.59 -10.30 12.54
C ASN A 30 -1.09 -10.61 12.55
N ALA A 31 -0.58 -11.33 11.55
CA ALA A 31 0.82 -11.71 11.42
C ALA A 31 1.58 -10.62 10.65
N PHE A 32 1.65 -9.42 11.22
CA PHE A 32 2.30 -8.25 10.62
C PHE A 32 3.78 -8.52 10.35
N VAL A 33 4.28 -7.99 9.21
CA VAL A 33 5.70 -8.08 8.83
C VAL A 33 6.20 -6.75 8.28
N VAL A 34 7.49 -6.49 8.45
CA VAL A 34 8.21 -5.51 7.64
C VAL A 34 8.91 -6.26 6.52
N ARG A 35 8.69 -5.83 5.27
CA ARG A 35 9.43 -6.32 4.11
C ARG A 35 10.53 -5.34 3.75
N GLU A 36 11.69 -5.86 3.47
CA GLU A 36 12.80 -5.07 2.98
C GLU A 36 12.99 -5.34 1.48
N LEU A 37 13.06 -4.27 0.69
CA LEU A 37 13.32 -4.33 -0.74
C LEU A 37 14.41 -3.31 -1.10
N THR A 38 15.30 -3.67 -2.01
CA THR A 38 16.27 -2.73 -2.58
C THR A 38 15.89 -2.44 -4.03
N MET A 39 15.80 -1.14 -4.39
CA MET A 39 15.38 -0.70 -5.71
C MET A 39 16.40 0.31 -6.28
N PRO A 40 17.01 0.05 -7.45
CA PRO A 40 17.97 0.95 -8.11
C PRO A 40 17.19 2.00 -8.93
N VAL A 41 16.68 3.04 -8.26
CA VAL A 41 15.84 4.08 -8.89
C VAL A 41 16.39 5.51 -8.73
N LEU A 42 17.38 5.72 -7.84
CA LEU A 42 17.96 7.06 -7.65
C LEU A 42 18.88 7.45 -8.81
N THR A 43 19.07 8.73 -8.99
CA THR A 43 20.09 9.23 -9.94
C THR A 43 21.47 8.70 -9.59
N PRO A 44 22.34 8.45 -10.61
CA PRO A 44 23.69 7.97 -10.36
C PRO A 44 24.48 8.86 -9.39
N GLY A 45 25.22 8.23 -8.48
CA GLY A 45 26.00 8.94 -7.44
C GLY A 45 25.23 9.30 -6.18
N SER A 46 23.91 9.09 -6.14
CA SER A 46 23.12 9.33 -4.93
C SER A 46 23.45 8.31 -3.82
N THR A 47 23.45 8.78 -2.56
CA THR A 47 23.51 7.91 -1.39
C THR A 47 22.18 7.15 -1.22
N PRO A 48 22.18 5.95 -0.59
CA PRO A 48 20.94 5.21 -0.36
C PRO A 48 19.92 6.01 0.47
N LEU A 49 18.64 5.88 0.11
CA LEU A 49 17.50 6.49 0.81
C LEU A 49 16.56 5.38 1.33
N ARG A 50 16.24 5.40 2.62
CA ARG A 50 15.36 4.43 3.27
C ARG A 50 13.93 4.98 3.33
N VAL A 51 13.03 4.44 2.53
CA VAL A 51 11.64 4.88 2.45
C VAL A 51 10.72 3.83 3.06
N LEU A 52 10.01 4.19 4.13
CA LEU A 52 8.98 3.33 4.73
C LEU A 52 7.63 3.56 4.03
N HIS A 53 7.13 2.55 3.36
CA HIS A 53 5.82 2.57 2.72
C HIS A 53 4.75 2.02 3.66
N LEU A 54 3.82 2.87 4.06
CA LEU A 54 2.62 2.53 4.84
C LEU A 54 1.39 2.67 3.94
N SER A 55 0.48 1.71 4.02
CA SER A 55 -0.76 1.72 3.24
C SER A 55 -1.85 0.91 3.93
N ASP A 56 -3.09 1.28 3.68
CA ASP A 56 -4.26 0.47 4.04
C ASP A 56 -4.25 0.04 5.51
N ILE A 57 -4.02 1.00 6.42
CA ILE A 57 -3.96 0.72 7.86
C ILE A 57 -5.31 0.24 8.38
N HIS A 58 -6.42 0.78 7.84
CA HIS A 58 -7.79 0.45 8.26
C HIS A 58 -7.95 0.41 9.79
N MET A 59 -7.56 1.50 10.45
CA MET A 59 -7.51 1.58 11.89
C MET A 59 -8.92 1.57 12.51
N ARG A 60 -9.07 0.76 13.55
CA ARG A 60 -10.17 0.82 14.51
C ARG A 60 -9.60 0.97 15.92
N PRO A 61 -10.23 1.76 16.81
CA PRO A 61 -9.68 2.05 18.16
C PRO A 61 -9.31 0.81 18.99
N ALA A 62 -10.02 -0.30 18.80
CA ALA A 62 -9.83 -1.52 19.57
C ALA A 62 -8.64 -2.41 19.09
N GLN A 63 -7.95 -2.07 17.99
CA GLN A 63 -6.92 -2.93 17.39
C GLN A 63 -5.55 -2.77 18.08
N ARG A 64 -5.45 -3.09 19.37
CA ARG A 64 -4.27 -2.86 20.21
C ARG A 64 -2.98 -3.48 19.66
N ARG A 65 -3.05 -4.71 19.12
CA ARG A 65 -1.88 -5.40 18.53
C ARG A 65 -1.31 -4.65 17.32
N LYS A 66 -2.19 -4.18 16.41
CA LYS A 66 -1.79 -3.36 15.26
C LYS A 66 -1.17 -2.04 15.71
N GLN A 67 -1.79 -1.38 16.69
CA GLN A 67 -1.29 -0.12 17.26
C GLN A 67 0.10 -0.29 17.88
N ALA A 68 0.34 -1.38 18.61
CA ALA A 68 1.66 -1.66 19.18
C ALA A 68 2.70 -1.88 18.08
N TRP A 69 2.38 -2.72 17.09
CA TRP A 69 3.30 -3.01 16.00
C TRP A 69 3.64 -1.76 15.15
N LEU A 70 2.68 -0.88 14.89
CA LEU A 70 2.94 0.38 14.16
C LEU A 70 3.93 1.28 14.91
N ARG A 71 3.85 1.34 16.26
CA ARG A 71 4.80 2.12 17.06
C ARG A 71 6.24 1.64 16.98
N GLU A 72 6.43 0.35 16.74
CA GLU A 72 7.77 -0.26 16.61
C GLU A 72 8.45 0.08 15.28
N LEU A 73 7.69 0.54 14.26
CA LEU A 73 8.23 0.78 12.93
C LEU A 73 9.29 1.89 12.88
N VAL A 74 9.28 2.83 13.81
CA VAL A 74 10.33 3.88 13.91
C VAL A 74 11.72 3.26 14.14
N SER A 75 11.81 2.10 14.80
CA SER A 75 13.08 1.39 15.03
C SER A 75 13.79 0.93 13.75
N TRP A 76 13.06 0.89 12.62
CA TRP A 76 13.60 0.63 11.30
C TRP A 76 14.32 1.83 10.68
N GLN A 77 14.34 2.97 11.36
CA GLN A 77 15.06 4.19 10.99
C GLN A 77 14.86 4.59 9.52
N PRO A 78 13.61 4.84 9.08
CA PRO A 78 13.39 5.37 7.74
C PRO A 78 13.83 6.85 7.67
N ASP A 79 14.31 7.26 6.50
CA ASP A 79 14.61 8.65 6.17
C ASP A 79 13.34 9.40 5.73
N LEU A 80 12.41 8.66 5.09
CA LEU A 80 11.16 9.19 4.56
C LEU A 80 10.02 8.18 4.81
N VAL A 81 8.84 8.67 5.14
CA VAL A 81 7.61 7.87 5.20
C VAL A 81 6.71 8.24 4.02
N VAL A 82 6.21 7.25 3.29
CA VAL A 82 5.16 7.45 2.27
C VAL A 82 3.92 6.69 2.68
N ASN A 83 2.81 7.41 2.89
CA ASN A 83 1.52 6.83 3.25
C ASN A 83 0.55 6.97 2.06
N THR A 84 0.12 5.83 1.53
CA THR A 84 -0.74 5.78 0.35
C THR A 84 -2.24 5.66 0.67
N GLY A 85 -2.65 6.01 1.89
CA GLY A 85 -4.07 6.15 2.25
C GLY A 85 -4.72 4.91 2.84
N ASP A 86 -6.05 4.97 2.98
CA ASP A 86 -6.90 3.99 3.66
C ASP A 86 -6.50 3.77 5.13
N ASN A 87 -6.27 4.86 5.85
CA ASN A 87 -5.86 4.84 7.25
C ASN A 87 -7.00 4.49 8.20
N LEU A 88 -8.23 4.89 7.84
CA LEU A 88 -9.40 4.84 8.73
C LEU A 88 -10.34 3.67 8.40
N SER A 89 -11.04 3.14 9.40
CA SER A 89 -12.19 2.23 9.28
C SER A 89 -13.24 2.47 10.38
N HIS A 90 -13.14 3.61 11.06
CA HIS A 90 -14.07 3.95 12.15
C HIS A 90 -14.03 5.47 12.41
N PRO A 91 -15.16 6.13 12.72
CA PRO A 91 -15.20 7.58 12.92
C PRO A 91 -14.32 8.09 14.10
N LYS A 92 -13.97 7.22 15.04
CA LYS A 92 -13.11 7.55 16.19
C LYS A 92 -11.66 7.03 16.00
N ALA A 93 -11.21 6.79 14.76
CA ALA A 93 -9.92 6.15 14.54
C ALA A 93 -8.73 7.13 14.48
N VAL A 94 -8.95 8.42 14.21
CA VAL A 94 -7.85 9.40 14.04
C VAL A 94 -6.89 9.43 15.23
N PRO A 95 -7.34 9.53 16.49
CA PRO A 95 -6.41 9.49 17.62
C PRO A 95 -5.59 8.19 17.69
N ALA A 96 -6.21 7.05 17.34
CA ALA A 96 -5.52 5.76 17.35
C ALA A 96 -4.48 5.65 16.23
N VAL A 97 -4.72 6.24 15.05
CA VAL A 97 -3.73 6.33 13.97
C VAL A 97 -2.55 7.17 14.42
N VAL A 98 -2.80 8.39 14.90
CA VAL A 98 -1.76 9.34 15.35
C VAL A 98 -0.91 8.75 16.47
N GLN A 99 -1.53 8.17 17.49
CA GLN A 99 -0.82 7.52 18.60
C GLN A 99 -0.01 6.30 18.15
N SER A 100 -0.49 5.59 17.13
CA SER A 100 0.20 4.40 16.61
C SER A 100 1.38 4.74 15.73
N LEU A 101 1.31 5.81 14.96
CA LEU A 101 2.45 6.30 14.17
C LEU A 101 3.52 6.92 15.08
N GLY A 102 3.11 7.58 16.19
CA GLY A 102 4.03 8.07 17.22
C GLY A 102 5.21 8.84 16.65
N ASP A 103 6.43 8.39 16.95
CA ASP A 103 7.68 9.04 16.53
C ASP A 103 7.93 8.98 15.01
N LEU A 104 7.24 8.09 14.27
CA LEU A 104 7.28 8.13 12.81
C LEU A 104 6.77 9.44 12.23
N LEU A 105 5.88 10.13 12.95
CA LEU A 105 5.36 11.45 12.54
C LEU A 105 6.40 12.56 12.63
N SER A 106 7.54 12.32 13.27
CA SER A 106 8.70 13.22 13.29
C SER A 106 9.67 12.99 12.12
N VAL A 107 9.52 11.87 11.40
CA VAL A 107 10.24 11.60 10.16
C VAL A 107 9.55 12.36 9.02
N PRO A 108 10.28 12.95 8.05
CA PRO A 108 9.66 13.53 6.86
C PRO A 108 8.64 12.58 6.24
N GLY A 109 7.44 13.08 5.89
CA GLY A 109 6.38 12.23 5.40
C GLY A 109 5.59 12.84 4.24
N LEU A 110 5.18 11.97 3.32
CA LEU A 110 4.33 12.29 2.17
C LEU A 110 3.08 11.41 2.25
N PHE A 111 1.91 11.96 1.96
CA PHE A 111 0.69 11.15 1.99
C PHE A 111 -0.34 11.55 0.94
N VAL A 112 -1.19 10.59 0.61
CA VAL A 112 -2.46 10.76 -0.12
C VAL A 112 -3.57 10.05 0.63
N PHE A 113 -4.82 10.32 0.29
CA PHE A 113 -5.97 9.65 0.87
C PHE A 113 -6.48 8.49 0.00
N GLY A 114 -7.09 7.49 0.65
CA GLY A 114 -7.85 6.43 0.02
C GLY A 114 -9.35 6.52 0.36
N SER A 115 -10.14 5.65 -0.24
CA SER A 115 -11.60 5.63 -0.10
C SER A 115 -12.08 5.46 1.33
N ASN A 116 -11.35 4.70 2.15
CA ASN A 116 -11.67 4.48 3.55
C ASN A 116 -11.06 5.54 4.50
N ASP A 117 -10.46 6.59 3.98
CA ASP A 117 -10.24 7.82 4.73
C ASP A 117 -11.50 8.73 4.65
N TYR A 118 -12.16 8.74 3.49
CA TYR A 118 -13.37 9.54 3.26
C TYR A 118 -14.64 8.91 3.80
N PHE A 119 -14.78 7.57 3.63
CA PHE A 119 -16.03 6.86 3.91
C PHE A 119 -15.79 5.59 4.72
N ALA A 120 -16.68 5.37 5.69
CA ALA A 120 -16.69 4.13 6.47
C ALA A 120 -16.92 2.92 5.56
N PRO A 121 -16.24 1.80 5.82
CA PRO A 121 -16.52 0.56 5.13
C PRO A 121 -17.99 0.15 5.30
N ARG A 122 -18.58 -0.44 4.25
CA ARG A 122 -19.95 -1.02 4.30
C ARG A 122 -19.92 -2.48 3.91
N LEU A 123 -20.88 -3.23 4.44
CA LEU A 123 -21.12 -4.59 3.97
C LEU A 123 -21.63 -4.54 2.53
N LYS A 124 -20.83 -5.07 1.61
CA LYS A 124 -21.19 -5.18 0.20
C LYS A 124 -21.74 -6.58 -0.07
N ASN A 125 -22.87 -6.66 -0.80
CA ASN A 125 -23.35 -7.96 -1.26
C ASN A 125 -22.37 -8.51 -2.31
N PRO A 126 -21.71 -9.65 -2.07
CA PRO A 126 -20.74 -10.22 -3.01
C PRO A 126 -21.34 -10.53 -4.37
N ALA A 127 -22.64 -10.84 -4.47
CA ALA A 127 -23.31 -11.07 -5.75
C ALA A 127 -23.37 -9.81 -6.64
N LYS A 128 -23.34 -8.60 -6.07
CA LYS A 128 -23.29 -7.34 -6.83
C LYS A 128 -21.96 -7.12 -7.58
N TYR A 129 -20.88 -7.74 -7.14
CA TYR A 129 -19.61 -7.70 -7.89
C TYR A 129 -19.70 -8.41 -9.25
N LEU A 130 -20.69 -9.31 -9.41
CA LEU A 130 -20.90 -10.03 -10.66
C LEU A 130 -21.87 -9.30 -11.61
N THR A 131 -22.72 -8.40 -11.10
CA THR A 131 -23.85 -7.84 -11.85
C THR A 131 -23.77 -6.32 -12.07
N ASP A 132 -23.07 -5.57 -11.19
CA ASP A 132 -23.07 -4.10 -11.26
C ASP A 132 -21.73 -3.54 -10.74
N ARG A 133 -20.81 -3.24 -11.66
CA ARG A 133 -19.49 -2.71 -11.36
C ARG A 133 -19.50 -1.22 -10.96
N ASP A 134 -20.57 -0.49 -11.29
CA ASP A 134 -20.63 0.97 -11.16
C ASP A 134 -21.43 1.47 -9.95
N HIS A 135 -22.18 0.63 -9.25
CA HIS A 135 -22.99 1.05 -8.11
C HIS A 135 -22.15 1.10 -6.81
N ARG A 136 -21.38 2.17 -6.66
CA ARG A 136 -20.56 2.43 -5.45
C ARG A 136 -21.42 3.08 -4.38
N THR A 137 -21.98 2.28 -3.47
CA THR A 137 -22.59 2.80 -2.24
C THR A 137 -21.49 3.15 -1.24
N HIS A 138 -21.32 4.43 -0.96
CA HIS A 138 -20.41 4.90 0.08
C HIS A 138 -21.00 4.70 1.47
N GLY A 139 -20.15 4.47 2.47
CA GLY A 139 -20.50 4.50 3.89
C GLY A 139 -20.67 5.93 4.41
N ASP A 140 -20.87 6.05 5.73
CA ASP A 140 -20.91 7.33 6.37
C ASP A 140 -19.57 8.07 6.23
N PRO A 141 -19.57 9.41 6.14
CA PRO A 141 -18.32 10.17 6.10
C PRO A 141 -17.45 9.91 7.33
N LEU A 142 -16.13 9.82 7.10
CA LEU A 142 -15.11 9.71 8.13
C LEU A 142 -14.38 11.05 8.31
N PRO A 143 -13.75 11.30 9.46
CA PRO A 143 -13.10 12.57 9.78
C PRO A 143 -11.71 12.68 9.11
N TRP A 144 -11.67 12.61 7.79
CA TRP A 144 -10.43 12.71 7.01
C TRP A 144 -9.75 14.09 7.16
N GLN A 145 -10.54 15.15 7.38
CA GLN A 145 -10.01 16.49 7.63
C GLN A 145 -9.19 16.54 8.92
N ASP A 146 -9.67 15.86 9.98
CA ASP A 146 -8.95 15.76 11.24
C ASP A 146 -7.65 14.94 11.08
N LEU A 147 -7.70 13.89 10.25
CA LEU A 147 -6.50 13.11 9.91
C LEU A 147 -5.50 13.96 9.13
N ARG A 148 -5.99 14.73 8.13
CA ARG A 148 -5.16 15.66 7.36
C ARG A 148 -4.48 16.67 8.27
N ALA A 149 -5.25 17.33 9.14
CA ALA A 149 -4.72 18.30 10.09
C ALA A 149 -3.65 17.67 10.99
N ALA A 150 -3.94 16.49 11.54
CA ALA A 150 -3.01 15.78 12.41
C ALA A 150 -1.68 15.41 11.73
N PHE A 151 -1.67 15.10 10.43
CA PHE A 151 -0.47 14.81 9.67
C PHE A 151 0.28 16.09 9.29
N THR A 152 -0.44 17.10 8.77
CA THR A 152 0.19 18.35 8.33
C THR A 152 0.75 19.18 9.47
N GLU A 153 0.11 19.20 10.64
CA GLU A 153 0.63 19.84 11.87
C GLU A 153 1.96 19.24 12.34
N ARG A 154 2.28 18.02 11.90
CA ARG A 154 3.53 17.31 12.20
C ARG A 154 4.54 17.36 11.05
N GLY A 155 4.26 18.18 10.03
CA GLY A 155 5.14 18.41 8.90
C GLY A 155 5.02 17.42 7.76
N TRP A 156 4.08 16.47 7.81
CA TRP A 156 3.81 15.62 6.65
C TRP A 156 3.12 16.40 5.55
N ILE A 157 3.49 16.15 4.30
CA ILE A 157 3.01 16.87 3.11
C ILE A 157 1.86 16.11 2.47
N ASP A 158 0.71 16.77 2.33
CA ASP A 158 -0.44 16.27 1.58
C ASP A 158 -0.18 16.42 0.08
N LEU A 159 -0.09 15.29 -0.62
CA LEU A 159 0.09 15.23 -2.07
C LEU A 159 -1.23 15.11 -2.85
N THR A 160 -2.38 15.30 -2.20
CA THR A 160 -3.69 15.23 -2.88
C THR A 160 -3.79 16.33 -3.96
N HIS A 161 -3.57 15.97 -5.22
CA HIS A 161 -3.43 16.88 -6.36
C HIS A 161 -2.36 17.96 -6.16
N ALA A 162 -1.23 17.58 -5.57
CA ALA A 162 -0.14 18.49 -5.28
C ALA A 162 1.21 17.93 -5.73
N ARG A 163 2.16 18.84 -5.93
CA ARG A 163 3.57 18.56 -6.18
C ARG A 163 4.39 19.22 -5.07
N CYS A 164 5.48 18.59 -4.69
CA CYS A 164 6.45 19.20 -3.78
C CYS A 164 7.88 18.78 -4.12
N GLU A 165 8.82 19.55 -3.61
CA GLU A 165 10.22 19.15 -3.49
C GLU A 165 10.59 19.20 -2.01
N VAL A 166 11.26 18.17 -1.53
CA VAL A 166 11.68 18.05 -0.14
C VAL A 166 13.09 17.50 -0.06
N GLU A 167 13.90 18.09 0.82
CA GLU A 167 15.24 17.59 1.11
C GLU A 167 15.16 16.52 2.19
N VAL A 168 15.68 15.32 1.89
CA VAL A 168 15.71 14.19 2.79
C VAL A 168 17.09 13.54 2.76
N SER A 169 17.79 13.50 3.89
CA SER A 169 19.14 12.90 4.01
C SER A 169 20.13 13.42 2.95
N GLY A 170 20.03 14.71 2.59
CA GLY A 170 20.89 15.38 1.59
C GLY A 170 20.54 15.05 0.13
N LEU A 171 19.36 14.48 -0.11
CA LEU A 171 18.83 14.21 -1.44
C LEU A 171 17.56 15.01 -1.69
N THR A 172 17.42 15.56 -2.90
CA THR A 172 16.19 16.23 -3.34
C THR A 172 15.21 15.18 -3.85
N VAL A 173 14.03 15.09 -3.21
CA VAL A 173 12.90 14.26 -3.62
C VAL A 173 11.83 15.14 -4.22
N ALA A 174 11.59 15.03 -5.53
CA ALA A 174 10.46 15.67 -6.20
C ALA A 174 9.27 14.70 -6.26
N ALA A 175 8.20 15.01 -5.54
CA ALA A 175 7.04 14.14 -5.44
C ALA A 175 5.78 14.80 -5.99
N ALA A 176 4.88 13.99 -6.52
CA ALA A 176 3.53 14.39 -6.91
C ALA A 176 2.53 13.30 -6.55
N GLY A 177 1.31 13.69 -6.22
CA GLY A 177 0.26 12.74 -5.91
C GLY A 177 -1.12 13.17 -6.39
N VAL A 178 -2.01 12.19 -6.51
CA VAL A 178 -3.41 12.39 -6.85
C VAL A 178 -4.32 11.90 -5.73
N ASP A 179 -5.55 12.41 -5.71
CA ASP A 179 -6.63 11.86 -4.88
C ASP A 179 -7.01 10.45 -5.40
N ASP A 180 -7.85 9.75 -4.65
CA ASP A 180 -8.16 8.34 -4.85
C ASP A 180 -8.77 8.01 -6.22
N PRO A 181 -8.03 7.26 -7.07
CA PRO A 181 -8.54 6.81 -8.36
C PRO A 181 -9.69 5.81 -8.23
N HIS A 182 -9.79 5.09 -7.11
CA HIS A 182 -10.89 4.15 -6.87
C HIS A 182 -12.23 4.87 -6.72
N LEU A 183 -12.23 6.08 -6.18
CA LEU A 183 -13.40 6.97 -6.13
C LEU A 183 -13.59 7.82 -7.40
N GLY A 184 -12.67 7.72 -8.37
CA GLY A 184 -12.68 8.56 -9.56
C GLY A 184 -12.37 10.03 -9.25
N ARG A 185 -11.59 10.28 -8.19
CA ARG A 185 -11.21 11.64 -7.77
C ARG A 185 -9.86 12.09 -8.34
N ASP A 186 -9.14 11.24 -9.04
CA ASP A 186 -7.79 11.42 -9.57
C ASP A 186 -7.73 12.47 -10.70
N ARG A 187 -7.77 13.74 -10.35
CA ARG A 187 -7.59 14.85 -11.32
C ARG A 187 -6.11 15.03 -11.65
N TYR A 188 -5.54 14.10 -12.43
CA TYR A 188 -4.12 14.09 -12.77
C TYR A 188 -3.67 15.39 -13.46
N ASP A 189 -4.55 16.07 -14.21
CA ASP A 189 -4.23 17.33 -14.91
C ASP A 189 -3.77 18.43 -13.93
N ALA A 190 -4.14 18.35 -12.66
CA ALA A 190 -3.69 19.29 -11.64
C ALA A 190 -2.18 19.18 -11.33
N ILE A 191 -1.57 18.03 -11.65
CA ILE A 191 -0.16 17.75 -11.37
C ILE A 191 0.63 17.35 -12.62
N ALA A 192 -0.01 17.39 -13.81
CA ALA A 192 0.59 16.93 -15.05
C ALA A 192 1.89 17.68 -15.41
N GLY A 193 2.77 16.97 -16.09
CA GLY A 193 4.05 17.44 -16.58
C GLY A 193 5.25 16.80 -15.89
N PRO A 194 6.44 16.95 -16.50
CA PRO A 194 7.65 16.31 -16.03
C PRO A 194 8.00 16.76 -14.61
N PRO A 195 8.56 15.85 -13.79
CA PRO A 195 9.11 16.21 -12.48
C PRO A 195 10.41 17.03 -12.63
N SER A 196 10.91 17.55 -11.51
CA SER A 196 12.17 18.31 -11.45
C SER A 196 13.35 17.50 -12.02
N PRO A 197 14.06 18.01 -13.02
CA PRO A 197 15.18 17.28 -13.64
C PRO A 197 16.43 17.21 -12.75
N VAL A 198 16.49 18.01 -11.68
CA VAL A 198 17.62 18.05 -10.75
C VAL A 198 17.39 17.17 -9.51
N ALA A 199 16.20 16.61 -9.34
CA ALA A 199 15.88 15.74 -8.22
C ALA A 199 16.66 14.42 -8.27
N ASN A 200 17.07 13.93 -7.10
CA ASN A 200 17.70 12.62 -6.96
C ASN A 200 16.67 11.48 -7.07
N LEU A 201 15.43 11.75 -6.64
CA LEU A 201 14.28 10.87 -6.78
C LEU A 201 13.06 11.65 -7.29
N THR A 202 12.40 11.09 -8.32
CA THR A 202 11.10 11.59 -8.77
C THR A 202 10.03 10.54 -8.45
N LEU A 203 9.08 10.91 -7.56
CA LEU A 203 8.15 10.00 -6.92
C LEU A 203 6.69 10.34 -7.23
N GLY A 204 5.97 9.41 -7.86
CA GLY A 204 4.51 9.46 -7.98
C GLY A 204 3.84 8.74 -6.80
N VAL A 205 2.81 9.33 -6.20
CA VAL A 205 2.06 8.73 -5.09
C VAL A 205 0.58 8.70 -5.43
N THR A 206 -0.02 7.52 -5.32
CA THR A 206 -1.46 7.33 -5.54
C THR A 206 -1.99 6.27 -4.57
N HIS A 207 -3.27 6.37 -4.16
CA HIS A 207 -3.84 5.31 -3.34
C HIS A 207 -3.96 4.01 -4.12
N ALA A 208 -4.68 4.01 -5.21
CA ALA A 208 -4.96 2.81 -5.99
C ALA A 208 -4.18 2.81 -7.33
N PRO A 209 -3.56 1.66 -7.73
CA PRO A 209 -2.71 1.57 -8.91
C PRO A 209 -3.53 1.41 -10.19
N TYR A 210 -4.47 2.32 -10.48
CA TYR A 210 -5.20 2.30 -11.74
C TYR A 210 -4.28 2.61 -12.94
N THR A 211 -4.38 1.81 -14.00
CA THR A 211 -3.51 1.90 -15.19
C THR A 211 -3.49 3.31 -15.77
N ARG A 212 -4.64 3.99 -15.86
CA ARG A 212 -4.76 5.37 -16.35
C ARG A 212 -3.90 6.39 -15.58
N VAL A 213 -3.69 6.16 -14.27
CA VAL A 213 -2.86 7.04 -13.42
C VAL A 213 -1.38 6.65 -13.56
N LEU A 214 -1.09 5.34 -13.54
CA LEU A 214 0.26 4.83 -13.69
C LEU A 214 0.86 5.20 -15.05
N ASP A 215 0.07 5.12 -16.13
CA ASP A 215 0.49 5.49 -17.49
C ASP A 215 0.87 6.97 -17.57
N ARG A 216 0.14 7.84 -16.89
CA ARG A 216 0.44 9.28 -16.86
C ARG A 216 1.71 9.59 -16.08
N PHE A 217 1.91 8.99 -14.90
CA PHE A 217 3.16 9.13 -14.17
C PHE A 217 4.36 8.64 -14.98
N ALA A 218 4.22 7.50 -15.69
CA ALA A 218 5.26 6.97 -16.55
C ALA A 218 5.54 7.87 -17.77
N ALA A 219 4.50 8.43 -18.38
CA ALA A 219 4.61 9.36 -19.50
C ALA A 219 5.31 10.67 -19.10
N ASP A 220 5.02 11.19 -17.90
CA ASP A 220 5.64 12.38 -17.33
C ASP A 220 7.10 12.12 -16.87
N GLY A 221 7.54 10.84 -16.78
CA GLY A 221 8.93 10.47 -16.49
C GLY A 221 9.27 10.28 -15.02
N TYR A 222 8.28 9.98 -14.16
CA TYR A 222 8.55 9.62 -12.76
C TYR A 222 9.32 8.31 -12.65
N GLN A 223 10.36 8.28 -11.82
CA GLN A 223 11.22 7.11 -11.63
C GLN A 223 10.55 6.00 -10.81
N LEU A 224 9.76 6.38 -9.80
CA LEU A 224 9.06 5.45 -8.92
C LEU A 224 7.61 5.89 -8.73
N VAL A 225 6.68 4.95 -8.79
CA VAL A 225 5.29 5.16 -8.33
C VAL A 225 5.01 4.23 -7.16
N MET A 226 4.41 4.77 -6.10
CA MET A 226 4.00 4.02 -4.92
C MET A 226 2.48 4.01 -4.78
N ALA A 227 1.91 2.81 -4.55
CA ALA A 227 0.46 2.61 -4.43
C ALA A 227 0.11 1.53 -3.40
N GLY A 228 -1.16 1.53 -2.96
CA GLY A 228 -1.76 0.54 -2.05
C GLY A 228 -3.02 -0.09 -2.61
N HIS A 229 -4.12 -0.05 -1.85
CA HIS A 229 -5.50 -0.42 -2.23
C HIS A 229 -5.76 -1.90 -2.49
N THR A 230 -4.87 -2.59 -3.16
CA THR A 230 -5.07 -3.98 -3.62
C THR A 230 -5.08 -5.00 -2.49
N HIS A 231 -4.57 -4.62 -1.31
CA HIS A 231 -4.28 -5.54 -0.20
C HIS A 231 -3.45 -6.77 -0.61
N GLY A 232 -2.69 -6.67 -1.70
CA GLY A 232 -1.97 -7.79 -2.30
C GLY A 232 -2.89 -8.90 -2.80
N GLY A 233 -4.16 -8.57 -3.06
CA GLY A 233 -5.23 -9.51 -3.38
C GLY A 233 -5.88 -10.13 -2.15
N GLN A 234 -5.37 -9.88 -0.94
CA GLN A 234 -5.91 -10.34 0.37
C GLN A 234 -6.06 -11.87 0.51
N LEU A 235 -6.63 -12.54 -0.51
CA LEU A 235 -6.66 -13.99 -0.70
C LEU A 235 -5.77 -14.36 -1.86
N CYS A 236 -4.71 -15.09 -1.57
CA CYS A 236 -3.79 -15.61 -2.58
C CYS A 236 -3.77 -17.14 -2.55
N LEU A 237 -3.61 -17.75 -3.71
CA LEU A 237 -3.35 -19.19 -3.79
C LEU A 237 -1.86 -19.43 -3.97
N PRO A 238 -1.26 -20.42 -3.28
CA PRO A 238 0.13 -20.79 -3.49
C PRO A 238 0.41 -21.08 -4.97
N GLY A 239 1.47 -20.48 -5.52
CA GLY A 239 1.85 -20.62 -6.91
C GLY A 239 0.99 -19.85 -7.93
N TYR A 240 -0.20 -19.40 -7.57
CA TYR A 240 -1.10 -18.64 -8.45
C TYR A 240 -1.09 -17.13 -8.15
N GLY A 241 -0.90 -16.75 -6.88
CA GLY A 241 -0.94 -15.36 -6.42
C GLY A 241 -2.35 -14.84 -6.12
N ALA A 242 -2.56 -13.55 -6.27
CA ALA A 242 -3.80 -12.86 -5.97
C ALA A 242 -4.99 -13.38 -6.80
N LEU A 243 -6.15 -13.54 -6.15
CA LEU A 243 -7.39 -13.89 -6.85
C LEU A 243 -8.09 -12.66 -7.43
N VAL A 244 -8.00 -11.52 -6.75
CA VAL A 244 -8.64 -10.25 -7.13
C VAL A 244 -7.70 -9.10 -6.79
N THR A 245 -7.64 -8.07 -7.63
CA THR A 245 -6.84 -6.85 -7.37
C THR A 245 -7.69 -5.66 -6.93
N ASN A 246 -9.00 -5.74 -7.15
CA ASN A 246 -9.96 -4.66 -6.90
C ASN A 246 -9.67 -3.36 -7.71
N CYS A 247 -8.86 -3.45 -8.74
CA CYS A 247 -8.52 -2.41 -9.71
C CYS A 247 -8.19 -3.07 -11.07
N ASP A 248 -7.72 -2.29 -12.04
CA ASP A 248 -7.46 -2.74 -13.41
C ASP A 248 -6.02 -3.21 -13.68
N VAL A 249 -5.15 -3.24 -12.67
CA VAL A 249 -3.80 -3.81 -12.81
C VAL A 249 -3.83 -5.33 -12.88
N ASP A 250 -2.86 -5.89 -13.59
CA ASP A 250 -2.63 -7.34 -13.60
C ASP A 250 -2.37 -7.88 -12.19
N ARG A 251 -2.94 -9.05 -11.88
CA ARG A 251 -2.84 -9.69 -10.56
C ARG A 251 -1.41 -9.96 -10.09
N THR A 252 -0.46 -10.12 -11.02
CA THR A 252 0.97 -10.30 -10.70
C THR A 252 1.58 -9.04 -10.11
N ARG A 253 0.93 -7.87 -10.29
CA ARG A 253 1.31 -6.57 -9.77
C ARG A 253 0.50 -6.14 -8.55
N ALA A 254 -0.29 -7.05 -7.97
CA ALA A 254 -1.11 -6.76 -6.80
C ALA A 254 -0.29 -6.40 -5.56
N LYS A 255 1.01 -6.71 -5.52
CA LYS A 255 1.94 -6.33 -4.46
C LYS A 255 3.40 -6.45 -4.89
N GLY A 256 4.26 -5.76 -4.15
CA GLY A 256 5.71 -5.80 -4.34
C GLY A 256 6.16 -4.85 -5.44
N ALA A 257 7.42 -5.00 -5.86
CA ALA A 257 8.03 -4.16 -6.87
C ALA A 257 7.91 -4.78 -8.26
N SER A 258 7.67 -3.93 -9.26
CA SER A 258 7.63 -4.29 -10.67
C SER A 258 8.02 -3.09 -11.53
N ASN A 259 8.21 -3.29 -12.84
CA ASN A 259 8.38 -2.19 -13.78
C ASN A 259 7.04 -1.79 -14.37
N TRP A 260 6.81 -0.48 -14.56
CA TRP A 260 5.72 0.07 -15.35
C TRP A 260 6.28 0.80 -16.56
N GLY A 261 6.02 0.28 -17.76
CA GLY A 261 6.74 0.71 -18.96
C GLY A 261 8.23 0.37 -18.88
N THR A 262 9.07 1.21 -19.47
CA THR A 262 10.53 0.96 -19.61
C THR A 262 11.38 1.65 -18.56
N ARG A 263 10.88 2.72 -17.92
CA ARG A 263 11.70 3.59 -17.05
C ARG A 263 11.11 3.84 -15.67
N THR A 264 9.87 3.49 -15.43
CA THR A 264 9.19 3.73 -14.16
C THR A 264 9.13 2.45 -13.34
N ALA A 265 9.60 2.51 -12.11
CA ALA A 265 9.40 1.47 -11.12
C ALA A 265 8.02 1.63 -10.47
N LEU A 266 7.37 0.53 -10.14
CA LEU A 266 6.11 0.51 -9.41
C LEU A 266 6.29 -0.33 -8.14
N HIS A 267 5.92 0.23 -6.98
CA HIS A 267 5.78 -0.53 -5.75
C HIS A 267 4.32 -0.48 -5.26
N VAL A 268 3.69 -1.64 -5.15
CA VAL A 268 2.33 -1.78 -4.60
C VAL A 268 2.42 -2.48 -3.26
N SER A 269 1.91 -1.83 -2.21
CA SER A 269 1.86 -2.41 -0.86
C SER A 269 0.71 -3.41 -0.73
N ALA A 270 0.95 -4.52 -0.02
CA ALA A 270 -0.14 -5.41 0.38
C ALA A 270 -0.94 -4.87 1.57
N GLY A 271 -0.55 -3.72 2.12
CA GLY A 271 -1.28 -3.04 3.19
C GLY A 271 -1.23 -3.72 4.55
N ILE A 272 -1.53 -2.94 5.59
CA ILE A 272 -1.43 -3.33 7.01
C ILE A 272 -2.76 -3.87 7.55
N GLY A 273 -3.87 -3.36 7.04
CA GLY A 273 -5.20 -3.68 7.52
C GLY A 273 -6.03 -4.58 6.62
N THR A 274 -7.28 -4.68 6.96
CA THR A 274 -8.35 -5.30 6.18
C THR A 274 -9.63 -4.52 6.42
N SER A 275 -10.55 -4.54 5.46
CA SER A 275 -11.91 -4.09 5.74
C SER A 275 -12.51 -4.90 6.89
N PRO A 276 -13.30 -4.28 7.78
CA PRO A 276 -14.01 -5.00 8.86
C PRO A 276 -15.01 -6.03 8.33
N TYR A 277 -15.47 -5.88 7.09
CA TYR A 277 -16.41 -6.80 6.44
C TYR A 277 -15.73 -7.91 5.62
N ALA A 278 -14.41 -7.82 5.46
CA ALA A 278 -13.57 -8.85 4.86
C ALA A 278 -12.33 -9.08 5.76
N PRO A 279 -12.53 -9.54 7.03
CA PRO A 279 -11.48 -9.57 8.04
C PRO A 279 -10.62 -10.83 7.95
N PHE A 280 -10.08 -11.13 6.78
CA PHE A 280 -9.27 -12.32 6.52
C PHE A 280 -8.09 -12.01 5.59
N ARG A 281 -6.99 -12.75 5.74
CA ARG A 281 -5.87 -12.79 4.81
C ARG A 281 -5.39 -14.24 4.68
N PHE A 282 -5.11 -14.67 3.46
CA PHE A 282 -4.59 -16.02 3.20
C PHE A 282 -3.46 -15.96 2.17
N CYS A 283 -2.28 -16.49 2.53
CA CYS A 283 -1.04 -16.39 1.76
C CYS A 283 -0.68 -14.94 1.38
N CYS A 284 -1.10 -13.98 2.21
CA CYS A 284 -0.92 -12.56 1.99
C CYS A 284 -0.88 -11.81 3.33
N ARG A 285 0.24 -11.94 4.07
CA ARG A 285 0.41 -11.30 5.38
C ARG A 285 0.31 -9.79 5.28
N PRO A 286 -0.25 -9.11 6.31
CA PRO A 286 -0.21 -7.66 6.41
C PRO A 286 1.24 -7.17 6.51
N GLU A 287 1.56 -6.08 5.80
CA GLU A 287 2.93 -5.60 5.69
C GLU A 287 3.05 -4.08 5.69
N ALA A 288 4.16 -3.57 6.23
CA ALA A 288 4.80 -2.33 5.83
C ALA A 288 6.04 -2.71 5.01
N THR A 289 6.45 -1.85 4.07
CA THR A 289 7.64 -2.12 3.26
C THR A 289 8.68 -1.05 3.49
N LEU A 290 9.90 -1.47 3.87
CA LEU A 290 11.07 -0.61 3.90
C LEU A 290 11.81 -0.75 2.57
N LEU A 291 11.74 0.28 1.75
CA LEU A 291 12.45 0.37 0.48
C LEU A 291 13.81 1.02 0.70
N THR A 292 14.89 0.33 0.41
CA THR A 292 16.21 0.94 0.27
C THR A 292 16.39 1.33 -1.19
N LEU A 293 16.19 2.60 -1.49
CA LEU A 293 16.41 3.14 -2.81
C LEU A 293 17.90 3.40 -3.01
N VAL A 294 18.47 2.93 -4.10
CA VAL A 294 19.91 3.07 -4.42
C VAL A 294 20.10 3.68 -5.80
N ALA A 295 21.29 4.19 -6.06
CA ALA A 295 21.64 4.73 -7.36
C ALA A 295 21.46 3.67 -8.47
N ALA A 296 20.85 4.08 -9.58
CA ALA A 296 20.76 3.25 -10.77
C ALA A 296 22.17 3.03 -11.37
N PRO A 297 22.46 1.86 -11.98
CA PRO A 297 23.74 1.59 -12.61
C PRO A 297 24.03 2.60 -13.72
N THR A 298 25.27 3.12 -13.77
CA THR A 298 25.75 3.93 -14.88
C THR A 298 26.20 2.99 -16.00
N GLY A 299 25.45 2.90 -17.08
CA GLY A 299 25.82 2.12 -18.26
C GLY A 299 24.58 1.57 -18.97
N GLY A 300 24.55 1.62 -20.30
CA GLY A 300 23.45 1.21 -21.18
C GLY A 300 23.16 -0.30 -21.23
N GLY A 301 23.40 -1.01 -20.13
CA GLY A 301 22.84 -2.34 -19.87
C GLY A 301 21.37 -2.16 -19.54
N ASP A 302 20.56 -3.03 -20.11
CA ASP A 302 19.09 -3.08 -20.00
C ASP A 302 18.58 -2.61 -18.62
N ALA A 303 18.32 -1.30 -18.48
CA ALA A 303 17.77 -0.67 -17.28
C ALA A 303 16.34 -1.16 -16.97
N SER A 304 15.83 -2.07 -17.82
CA SER A 304 14.49 -2.65 -17.73
C SER A 304 14.34 -3.68 -16.60
N ARG A 305 15.41 -4.06 -15.90
CA ARG A 305 15.32 -5.07 -14.84
C ARG A 305 15.67 -4.49 -13.49
N ILE A 306 14.67 -4.00 -12.77
CA ILE A 306 14.76 -3.75 -11.33
C ILE A 306 15.05 -5.10 -10.65
N ALA A 307 16.27 -5.26 -10.13
CA ALA A 307 16.62 -6.42 -9.34
C ALA A 307 16.01 -6.26 -7.94
N VAL A 308 14.81 -6.79 -7.75
CA VAL A 308 14.17 -6.85 -6.44
C VAL A 308 14.81 -7.97 -5.64
N ARG A 309 15.52 -7.63 -4.57
CA ARG A 309 15.94 -8.58 -3.54
C ARG A 309 15.00 -8.45 -2.35
N SER A 310 14.20 -9.48 -2.09
CA SER A 310 13.40 -9.57 -0.86
C SER A 310 14.19 -10.35 0.18
N THR A 311 14.43 -9.75 1.34
CA THR A 311 14.95 -10.47 2.51
C THR A 311 13.77 -10.85 3.40
N PRO A 312 13.54 -12.11 3.72
CA PRO A 312 12.49 -12.49 4.69
C PRO A 312 12.87 -11.96 6.06
N THR A 313 12.10 -11.03 6.59
CA THR A 313 12.31 -10.51 7.94
C THR A 313 11.85 -11.51 8.98
N ALA A 314 12.64 -11.69 10.03
CA ALA A 314 12.26 -12.45 11.21
C ALA A 314 10.96 -11.86 11.80
N ALA A 315 10.04 -12.73 12.19
CA ALA A 315 8.83 -12.30 12.89
C ALA A 315 9.25 -11.65 14.21
N VAL A 316 8.84 -10.41 14.43
CA VAL A 316 8.90 -9.81 15.77
C VAL A 316 7.86 -10.54 16.61
N HIS A 317 8.31 -11.18 17.69
CA HIS A 317 7.51 -12.03 18.61
C HIS A 317 6.64 -11.20 19.54
#